data_122c072825b9c33ca1e7d00b55269e6a
#
_entry.id   122c072825b9c33ca1e7d00b55269e6a
#
_cell.length_a   1.000
_cell.length_b   1.000
_cell.length_c   1.000
_cell.angle_alpha   90.00
_cell.angle_beta   90.00
_cell.angle_gamma   90.00
#
_symmetry.space_group_name_H-M   'P 1'
#
loop_
_entity.id
_entity.type
_entity.pdbx_description
1 polymer ?
#
loop_
_entity_poly.entity_id
_entity_poly.type
_entity_poly.pdbx_seq_one_letter_code
_entity_poly.pdbx_strand_id
1 'polypeptide(L)'
;LRHDAFGMKTYYSTWERNFIAKWKYLVPVVMEGGWVKNSHGNSIQGDGYANYAEVRQGEFDEAKTACVNMMDLRYNSDFRNGETYSWFNEAFQLVKQFCTEGSYRLFPDRISLPTTISNGKQIEIAHRWNNFGWGYCPTNIPQWKNKYKVAFALLDIKNDKPKYVFAVSYTHLT
;
A
#
# COMPACT_ATOMS: atom_id res chain seq x y z
N LEU A 1 1.18 -12.45 1.18
CA LEU A 1 0.10 -13.14 0.45
C LEU A 1 -0.05 -12.51 -0.93
N ARG A 2 -0.02 -13.31 -1.99
CA ARG A 2 -0.18 -12.86 -3.37
C ARG A 2 -1.33 -13.62 -4.01
N HIS A 3 -2.09 -12.95 -4.85
CA HIS A 3 -3.10 -13.56 -5.69
C HIS A 3 -3.08 -12.94 -7.08
N ASP A 4 -3.26 -13.80 -8.09
CA ASP A 4 -3.38 -13.42 -9.49
C ASP A 4 -4.80 -12.93 -9.81
N ALA A 5 -4.93 -12.14 -10.86
CA ALA A 5 -6.21 -11.81 -11.48
C ALA A 5 -7.27 -11.25 -10.52
N PHE A 6 -6.88 -10.33 -9.64
CA PHE A 6 -7.82 -9.58 -8.83
C PHE A 6 -8.93 -8.98 -9.70
N GLY A 7 -10.17 -9.03 -9.22
CA GLY A 7 -11.32 -8.48 -9.92
C GLY A 7 -11.81 -9.29 -11.13
N MET A 8 -11.10 -10.31 -11.57
CA MET A 8 -11.56 -11.19 -12.63
C MET A 8 -12.60 -12.16 -12.11
N LYS A 9 -13.88 -11.93 -12.42
CA LYS A 9 -15.03 -12.66 -11.85
C LYS A 9 -14.97 -14.16 -12.09
N THR A 10 -14.39 -14.57 -13.20
CA THR A 10 -14.24 -15.98 -13.58
C THR A 10 -13.04 -16.67 -12.95
N TYR A 11 -12.09 -15.91 -12.41
CA TYR A 11 -10.84 -16.42 -11.86
C TYR A 11 -10.71 -16.19 -10.36
N TYR A 12 -11.13 -15.03 -9.86
CA TYR A 12 -11.04 -14.64 -8.45
C TYR A 12 -12.34 -14.98 -7.73
N SER A 13 -12.37 -16.16 -7.14
CA SER A 13 -13.58 -16.74 -6.55
C SER A 13 -13.96 -16.11 -5.20
N THR A 14 -15.22 -16.33 -4.78
CA THR A 14 -15.67 -15.93 -3.45
C THR A 14 -14.87 -16.58 -2.32
N TRP A 15 -14.42 -17.82 -2.52
CA TRP A 15 -13.58 -18.51 -1.53
C TRP A 15 -12.25 -17.79 -1.33
N GLU A 16 -11.61 -17.38 -2.42
CA GLU A 16 -10.34 -16.65 -2.41
C GLU A 16 -10.48 -15.27 -1.78
N ARG A 17 -11.56 -14.54 -2.10
CA ARG A 17 -11.89 -13.27 -1.42
C ARG A 17 -12.02 -13.46 0.10
N ASN A 18 -12.76 -14.48 0.53
CA ASN A 18 -12.94 -14.78 1.93
C ASN A 18 -11.64 -15.21 2.60
N PHE A 19 -10.78 -15.95 1.89
CA PHE A 19 -9.46 -16.32 2.38
C PHE A 19 -8.59 -15.08 2.61
N ILE A 20 -8.47 -14.21 1.61
CA ILE A 20 -7.68 -12.97 1.72
C ILE A 20 -8.22 -12.07 2.83
N ALA A 21 -9.53 -11.96 2.97
CA ALA A 21 -10.16 -11.15 4.02
C ALA A 21 -9.75 -11.56 5.44
N LYS A 22 -9.42 -12.83 5.67
CA LYS A 22 -8.90 -13.30 6.97
C LYS A 22 -7.48 -12.84 7.27
N TRP A 23 -6.71 -12.53 6.24
CA TRP A 23 -5.29 -12.22 6.35
C TRP A 23 -4.95 -10.75 6.16
N LYS A 24 -5.89 -9.94 5.64
CA LYS A 24 -5.69 -8.49 5.59
C LYS A 24 -5.44 -7.96 7.00
N TYR A 25 -4.49 -7.05 7.14
CA TYR A 25 -3.96 -6.54 8.41
C TYR A 25 -3.13 -7.53 9.25
N LEU A 26 -2.92 -8.74 8.79
CA LEU A 26 -2.03 -9.71 9.44
C LEU A 26 -0.75 -9.94 8.64
N VAL A 27 -0.85 -9.87 7.32
CA VAL A 27 0.27 -10.02 6.38
C VAL A 27 0.11 -9.03 5.22
N PRO A 28 1.21 -8.62 4.57
CA PRO A 28 1.11 -7.86 3.33
C PRO A 28 0.37 -8.64 2.26
N VAL A 29 -0.50 -7.95 1.53
CA VAL A 29 -1.23 -8.50 0.38
C VAL A 29 -0.71 -7.86 -0.89
N VAL A 30 -0.38 -8.68 -1.88
CA VAL A 30 0.09 -8.26 -3.21
C VAL A 30 -0.93 -8.70 -4.24
N MET A 31 -1.40 -7.75 -5.03
CA MET A 31 -2.29 -7.97 -6.15
C MET A 31 -1.48 -8.11 -7.43
N GLU A 32 -1.77 -9.13 -8.22
CA GLU A 32 -1.40 -9.17 -9.62
C GLU A 32 -2.62 -8.86 -10.49
N GLY A 33 -2.45 -7.95 -11.46
CA GLY A 33 -3.50 -7.62 -12.42
C GLY A 33 -3.83 -8.78 -13.33
N GLY A 34 -5.10 -8.99 -13.62
CA GLY A 34 -5.56 -10.04 -14.52
C GLY A 34 -5.23 -9.75 -15.97
N TRP A 35 -5.05 -10.80 -16.75
CA TRP A 35 -4.98 -10.75 -18.20
C TRP A 35 -6.37 -10.97 -18.77
N VAL A 36 -6.90 -9.96 -19.46
CA VAL A 36 -8.29 -9.96 -19.91
C VAL A 36 -8.44 -10.50 -21.30
N LYS A 37 -7.39 -10.52 -22.11
CA LYS A 37 -7.45 -10.88 -23.52
C LYS A 37 -6.83 -12.22 -23.85
N ASN A 38 -7.64 -13.14 -24.33
CA ASN A 38 -7.34 -14.35 -25.13
C ASN A 38 -6.26 -15.35 -24.73
N SER A 39 -5.25 -15.05 -23.91
CA SER A 39 -4.21 -16.05 -23.61
C SER A 39 -4.62 -17.06 -22.54
N HIS A 40 -5.67 -16.74 -21.78
CA HIS A 40 -6.22 -17.62 -20.74
C HIS A 40 -7.70 -17.98 -20.98
N GLY A 41 -8.21 -17.76 -22.19
CA GLY A 41 -9.57 -18.09 -22.55
C GLY A 41 -10.64 -17.11 -22.01
N ASN A 42 -10.22 -16.05 -21.32
CA ASN A 42 -11.13 -15.04 -20.76
C ASN A 42 -11.25 -13.84 -21.70
N SER A 43 -12.46 -13.42 -21.96
CA SER A 43 -12.74 -12.15 -22.61
C SER A 43 -13.25 -11.15 -21.59
N ILE A 44 -13.09 -9.85 -21.86
CA ILE A 44 -13.66 -8.77 -21.04
C ILE A 44 -15.15 -9.03 -20.80
N GLN A 45 -15.88 -9.43 -21.86
CA GLN A 45 -17.31 -9.71 -21.78
C GLN A 45 -17.61 -10.97 -20.94
N GLY A 46 -16.76 -11.98 -20.98
CA GLY A 46 -16.90 -13.18 -20.14
C GLY A 46 -16.81 -12.87 -18.65
N ASP A 47 -16.06 -11.86 -18.28
CA ASP A 47 -15.98 -11.34 -16.90
C ASP A 47 -17.08 -10.31 -16.57
N GLY A 48 -17.95 -9.97 -17.54
CA GLY A 48 -19.05 -9.03 -17.35
C GLY A 48 -18.61 -7.56 -17.35
N TYR A 49 -17.51 -7.25 -18.02
CA TYR A 49 -17.01 -5.90 -18.24
C TYR A 49 -17.23 -5.46 -19.70
N ALA A 50 -17.53 -4.18 -19.91
CA ALA A 50 -17.72 -3.63 -21.25
C ALA A 50 -16.40 -3.15 -21.89
N ASN A 51 -15.44 -2.71 -21.10
CA ASN A 51 -14.18 -2.10 -21.55
C ASN A 51 -13.08 -2.24 -20.51
N TYR A 52 -11.86 -1.85 -20.87
CA TYR A 52 -10.72 -1.92 -19.96
C TYR A 52 -10.81 -0.99 -18.76
N ALA A 53 -11.47 0.16 -18.88
CA ALA A 53 -11.66 1.06 -17.74
C ALA A 53 -12.47 0.37 -16.63
N GLU A 54 -13.51 -0.34 -17.01
CA GLU A 54 -14.34 -1.12 -16.06
C GLU A 54 -13.55 -2.29 -15.45
N VAL A 55 -12.71 -2.96 -16.24
CA VAL A 55 -11.82 -4.02 -15.72
C VAL A 55 -10.91 -3.45 -14.64
N ARG A 56 -10.23 -2.34 -14.93
CA ARG A 56 -9.31 -1.72 -13.98
C ARG A 56 -10.02 -1.18 -12.75
N GLN A 57 -11.23 -0.67 -12.91
CA GLN A 57 -12.07 -0.29 -11.76
C GLN A 57 -12.40 -1.51 -10.89
N GLY A 58 -12.81 -2.62 -11.50
CA GLY A 58 -13.10 -3.86 -10.75
C GLY A 58 -11.89 -4.42 -10.01
N GLU A 59 -10.73 -4.44 -10.65
CA GLU A 59 -9.47 -4.83 -9.99
C GLU A 59 -9.11 -3.89 -8.83
N PHE A 60 -9.28 -2.59 -9.02
CA PHE A 60 -8.99 -1.58 -8.00
C PHE A 60 -9.92 -1.72 -6.78
N ASP A 61 -11.21 -1.94 -7.01
CA ASP A 61 -12.20 -2.11 -5.95
C ASP A 61 -11.92 -3.36 -5.11
N GLU A 62 -11.53 -4.45 -5.76
CA GLU A 62 -11.11 -5.68 -5.07
C GLU A 62 -9.80 -5.46 -4.31
N ALA A 63 -8.83 -4.75 -4.91
CA ALA A 63 -7.57 -4.42 -4.25
C ALA A 63 -7.79 -3.56 -3.00
N LYS A 64 -8.69 -2.58 -3.07
CA LYS A 64 -9.09 -1.75 -1.93
C LYS A 64 -9.78 -2.58 -0.85
N THR A 65 -10.70 -3.45 -1.23
CA THR A 65 -11.42 -4.38 -0.32
C THR A 65 -10.45 -5.32 0.39
N ALA A 66 -9.46 -5.83 -0.34
CA ALA A 66 -8.41 -6.70 0.20
C ALA A 66 -7.32 -5.94 0.97
N CYS A 67 -7.37 -4.60 1.00
CA CYS A 67 -6.36 -3.74 1.64
C CYS A 67 -4.94 -4.01 1.14
N VAL A 68 -4.75 -4.16 -0.16
CA VAL A 68 -3.45 -4.56 -0.75
C VAL A 68 -2.34 -3.57 -0.45
N ASN A 69 -1.15 -4.09 -0.22
CA ASN A 69 0.06 -3.32 -0.03
C ASN A 69 0.75 -2.96 -1.34
N MET A 70 0.57 -3.77 -2.37
CA MET A 70 1.20 -3.56 -3.67
C MET A 70 0.24 -3.98 -4.78
N MET A 71 0.08 -3.10 -5.76
CA MET A 71 -0.61 -3.37 -7.01
C MET A 71 0.41 -3.52 -8.14
N ASP A 72 0.30 -4.61 -8.91
CA ASP A 72 1.04 -4.77 -10.14
C ASP A 72 0.28 -4.06 -11.27
N LEU A 73 0.70 -2.86 -11.60
CA LEU A 73 0.08 -2.02 -12.63
C LEU A 73 0.54 -2.38 -14.04
N ARG A 74 1.39 -3.35 -14.20
CA ARG A 74 1.98 -3.82 -15.45
C ARG A 74 2.05 -2.78 -16.56
N TYR A 75 3.24 -2.46 -16.98
CA TYR A 75 3.49 -1.57 -18.10
C TYR A 75 4.54 -2.20 -19.01
N ASN A 76 4.09 -2.84 -20.10
CA ASN A 76 4.99 -3.46 -21.06
C ASN A 76 4.49 -3.22 -22.48
N SER A 77 5.32 -2.60 -23.33
CA SER A 77 5.02 -2.26 -24.70
C SER A 77 4.82 -3.46 -25.62
N ASP A 78 5.38 -4.60 -25.26
CA ASP A 78 5.50 -5.74 -26.18
C ASP A 78 4.36 -6.75 -26.02
N PHE A 79 3.46 -6.52 -25.10
CA PHE A 79 2.50 -7.53 -24.72
C PHE A 79 1.05 -7.09 -24.95
N ARG A 80 0.33 -7.87 -25.75
CA ARG A 80 -1.14 -7.95 -25.76
C ARG A 80 -1.88 -6.67 -26.14
N ASN A 81 -1.44 -6.00 -27.20
CA ASN A 81 -2.24 -4.98 -27.88
C ASN A 81 -2.82 -3.90 -26.95
N GLY A 82 -1.99 -3.35 -26.08
CA GLY A 82 -2.37 -2.23 -25.23
C GLY A 82 -3.06 -2.59 -23.92
N GLU A 83 -3.32 -3.87 -23.66
CA GLU A 83 -3.88 -4.32 -22.38
C GLU A 83 -3.04 -3.87 -21.19
N THR A 84 -1.71 -3.97 -21.29
CA THR A 84 -0.77 -3.54 -20.26
C THR A 84 -0.72 -2.02 -20.05
N TYR A 85 -1.23 -1.25 -21.01
CA TYR A 85 -1.30 0.21 -20.90
C TYR A 85 -2.60 0.72 -20.30
N SER A 86 -3.60 -0.13 -20.14
CA SER A 86 -4.95 0.31 -19.75
C SER A 86 -5.00 1.00 -18.40
N TRP A 87 -4.13 0.67 -17.44
CA TRP A 87 -4.00 1.40 -16.19
C TRP A 87 -3.66 2.88 -16.41
N PHE A 88 -2.80 3.16 -17.38
CA PHE A 88 -2.31 4.51 -17.63
C PHE A 88 -3.16 5.28 -18.67
N ASN A 89 -3.72 4.57 -19.63
CA ASN A 89 -4.49 5.19 -20.71
C ASN A 89 -5.97 5.39 -20.35
N GLU A 90 -6.55 4.46 -19.58
CA GLU A 90 -8.00 4.42 -19.33
C GLU A 90 -8.38 4.60 -17.86
N ALA A 91 -7.44 4.36 -16.93
CA ALA A 91 -7.72 4.35 -15.49
C ALA A 91 -6.64 5.07 -14.66
N PHE A 92 -5.97 6.06 -15.22
CA PHE A 92 -4.85 6.74 -14.56
C PHE A 92 -5.22 7.39 -13.22
N GLN A 93 -6.46 7.84 -13.06
CA GLN A 93 -6.98 8.34 -11.78
C GLN A 93 -6.91 7.28 -10.67
N LEU A 94 -7.09 5.98 -11.00
CA LEU A 94 -6.97 4.89 -10.03
C LEU A 94 -5.51 4.66 -9.60
N VAL A 95 -4.57 4.83 -10.55
CA VAL A 95 -3.14 4.79 -10.24
C VAL A 95 -2.78 5.91 -9.27
N LYS A 96 -3.25 7.13 -9.52
CA LYS A 96 -3.06 8.27 -8.61
C LYS A 96 -3.68 8.00 -7.24
N GLN A 97 -4.90 7.46 -7.21
CA GLN A 97 -5.58 7.14 -5.97
C GLN A 97 -4.80 6.08 -5.18
N PHE A 98 -4.28 5.05 -5.83
CA PHE A 98 -3.42 4.08 -5.15
C PHE A 98 -2.15 4.73 -4.58
N CYS A 99 -1.53 5.66 -5.31
CA CYS A 99 -0.35 6.38 -4.82
C CYS A 99 -0.64 7.25 -3.57
N THR A 100 -1.87 7.69 -3.37
CA THR A 100 -2.27 8.52 -2.22
C THR A 100 -2.90 7.74 -1.09
N GLU A 101 -3.71 6.74 -1.37
CA GLU A 101 -4.52 6.00 -0.39
C GLU A 101 -4.11 4.52 -0.24
N GLY A 102 -3.43 3.97 -1.25
CA GLY A 102 -3.04 2.56 -1.27
C GLY A 102 -1.91 2.24 -0.31
N SER A 103 -1.73 0.94 0.00
CA SER A 103 -0.70 0.49 0.93
C SER A 103 -0.84 1.13 2.32
N TYR A 104 0.25 1.30 3.04
CA TYR A 104 0.26 2.07 4.28
C TYR A 104 0.84 3.47 4.04
N ARG A 105 0.30 4.46 4.76
CA ARG A 105 0.70 5.87 4.70
C ARG A 105 0.79 6.41 6.12
N LEU A 106 1.92 6.14 6.76
CA LEU A 106 2.16 6.58 8.14
C LEU A 106 2.46 8.06 8.17
N PHE A 107 1.76 8.77 9.04
CA PHE A 107 1.86 10.20 9.17
C PHE A 107 1.78 10.62 10.65
N PRO A 108 2.69 11.48 11.14
CA PRO A 108 2.56 12.09 12.46
C PRO A 108 1.51 13.20 12.40
N ASP A 109 0.35 12.98 13.01
CA ASP A 109 -0.72 13.97 13.01
C ASP A 109 -0.66 14.93 14.22
N ARG A 110 0.15 14.57 15.21
CA ARG A 110 0.41 15.42 16.37
C ARG A 110 1.83 15.19 16.89
N ILE A 111 2.56 16.30 17.03
CA ILE A 111 3.85 16.33 17.72
C ILE A 111 3.82 17.51 18.69
N SER A 112 4.17 17.26 19.96
CA SER A 112 4.29 18.26 21.00
C SER A 112 5.68 18.19 21.59
N LEU A 113 6.38 19.31 21.60
CA LEU A 113 7.72 19.45 22.17
C LEU A 113 7.85 20.83 22.84
N PRO A 114 8.77 21.00 23.79
CA PRO A 114 9.03 22.30 24.40
C PRO A 114 9.52 23.31 23.38
N THR A 115 9.08 24.55 23.51
CA THR A 115 9.56 25.67 22.65
C THR A 115 10.99 26.11 22.99
N THR A 116 11.44 25.80 24.20
CA THR A 116 12.79 26.11 24.67
C THR A 116 13.40 24.89 25.35
N ILE A 117 14.60 24.55 24.98
CA ILE A 117 15.34 23.41 25.49
C ILE A 117 16.64 23.89 26.08
N SER A 118 16.90 23.57 27.35
CA SER A 118 18.17 23.86 28.03
C SER A 118 19.14 22.71 27.90
N ASN A 119 20.40 23.01 27.66
CA ASN A 119 21.44 21.99 27.55
C ASN A 119 21.52 21.12 28.82
N GLY A 120 21.63 19.81 28.64
CA GLY A 120 21.71 18.82 29.71
C GLY A 120 20.38 18.53 30.43
N LYS A 121 19.26 19.11 30.02
CA LYS A 121 17.96 18.81 30.59
C LYS A 121 17.22 17.75 29.77
N GLN A 122 16.52 16.86 30.46
CA GLN A 122 15.62 15.92 29.85
C GLN A 122 14.42 16.68 29.30
N ILE A 123 13.96 16.29 28.12
CA ILE A 123 12.75 16.80 27.47
C ILE A 123 11.80 15.65 27.18
N GLU A 124 10.52 15.97 27.11
CA GLU A 124 9.48 15.08 26.68
C GLU A 124 9.04 15.47 25.27
N ILE A 125 8.92 14.49 24.37
CA ILE A 125 8.36 14.63 23.04
C ILE A 125 7.14 13.71 22.97
N ALA A 126 5.94 14.29 22.98
CA ALA A 126 4.72 13.52 22.75
C ALA A 126 4.39 13.51 21.27
N HIS A 127 4.02 12.35 20.75
CA HIS A 127 3.68 12.21 19.34
C HIS A 127 2.54 11.20 19.14
N ARG A 128 1.77 11.40 18.08
CA ARG A 128 0.73 10.49 17.63
C ARG A 128 0.87 10.26 16.12
N TRP A 129 0.67 9.03 15.71
CA TRP A 129 0.77 8.60 14.31
C TRP A 129 -0.53 7.99 13.83
N ASN A 130 -0.87 8.25 12.58
CA ASN A 130 -1.99 7.63 11.89
C ASN A 130 -1.51 6.91 10.64
N ASN A 131 -2.24 5.88 10.24
CA ASN A 131 -2.12 5.26 8.94
C ASN A 131 -3.29 5.73 8.07
N PHE A 132 -3.02 6.62 7.10
CA PHE A 132 -4.03 7.10 6.15
C PHE A 132 -4.20 6.21 4.92
N GLY A 133 -3.33 5.21 4.78
CA GLY A 133 -3.51 4.20 3.76
C GLY A 133 -4.46 3.10 4.19
N TRP A 134 -4.99 2.37 3.23
CA TRP A 134 -5.86 1.23 3.53
C TRP A 134 -5.11 -0.06 3.88
N GLY A 135 -3.80 -0.10 3.63
CA GLY A 135 -2.99 -1.30 3.82
C GLY A 135 -2.36 -1.41 5.20
N TYR A 136 -1.98 -2.59 5.52
CA TYR A 136 -1.30 -2.94 6.74
C TYR A 136 0.20 -2.59 6.68
N CYS A 137 0.72 -1.96 7.73
CA CYS A 137 2.15 -1.74 7.88
C CYS A 137 2.80 -2.96 8.55
N PRO A 138 3.65 -3.72 7.85
CA PRO A 138 4.12 -5.03 8.32
C PRO A 138 5.28 -4.92 9.33
N THR A 139 5.09 -4.16 10.41
CA THR A 139 6.11 -3.96 11.45
C THR A 139 6.24 -5.14 12.41
N ASN A 140 5.18 -5.93 12.58
CA ASN A 140 5.08 -7.04 13.52
C ASN A 140 5.40 -8.42 12.92
N ILE A 141 5.90 -8.47 11.68
CA ILE A 141 6.33 -9.74 11.08
C ILE A 141 7.50 -10.29 11.88
N PRO A 142 7.45 -11.54 12.35
CA PRO A 142 8.49 -12.12 13.21
C PRO A 142 9.90 -12.05 12.61
N GLN A 143 10.02 -12.20 11.28
CA GLN A 143 11.29 -12.12 10.56
C GLN A 143 11.93 -10.73 10.62
N TRP A 144 11.11 -9.70 10.81
CA TRP A 144 11.59 -8.32 10.91
C TRP A 144 11.82 -7.88 12.37
N LYS A 145 11.30 -8.62 13.35
CA LYS A 145 11.55 -8.39 14.78
C LYS A 145 11.36 -6.93 15.19
N ASN A 146 10.32 -6.28 14.69
CA ASN A 146 10.09 -4.85 14.85
C ASN A 146 11.28 -3.97 14.38
N LYS A 147 11.92 -4.37 13.30
CA LYS A 147 13.10 -3.69 12.76
C LYS A 147 12.83 -2.22 12.38
N TYR A 148 11.64 -1.95 11.86
CA TYR A 148 11.27 -0.60 11.44
C TYR A 148 10.56 0.12 12.60
N LYS A 149 11.17 1.19 13.07
CA LYS A 149 10.69 1.98 14.22
C LYS A 149 10.65 3.45 13.84
N VAL A 150 9.79 4.19 14.52
CA VAL A 150 9.86 5.65 14.51
C VAL A 150 11.18 6.08 15.18
N ALA A 151 11.82 7.06 14.61
CA ALA A 151 13.01 7.69 15.20
C ALA A 151 12.90 9.21 15.12
N PHE A 152 13.43 9.89 16.12
CA PHE A 152 13.66 11.33 16.10
C PHE A 152 15.13 11.60 15.89
N ALA A 153 15.44 12.59 15.08
CA ALA A 153 16.82 13.01 14.84
C ALA A 153 17.00 14.50 15.16
N LEU A 154 18.07 14.83 15.86
CA LEU A 154 18.55 16.20 15.94
C LEU A 154 19.47 16.45 14.75
N LEU A 155 19.11 17.41 13.93
CA LEU A 155 19.89 17.78 12.75
C LEU A 155 20.81 18.97 13.04
N ASP A 156 21.95 18.98 12.39
CA ASP A 156 22.79 20.17 12.34
C ASP A 156 22.14 21.20 11.41
N ILE A 157 21.82 22.36 11.93
CA ILE A 157 21.16 23.44 11.18
C ILE A 157 21.96 23.94 9.97
N LYS A 158 23.26 23.66 9.92
CA LYS A 158 24.14 24.12 8.83
C LYS A 158 24.13 23.22 7.60
N ASN A 159 23.80 21.93 7.77
CA ASN A 159 23.97 20.96 6.71
C ASN A 159 22.89 19.85 6.71
N ASP A 160 21.89 19.95 7.57
CA ASP A 160 20.78 18.99 7.76
C ASP A 160 21.24 17.54 8.05
N LYS A 161 22.46 17.36 8.51
CA LYS A 161 22.95 16.02 8.86
C LYS A 161 22.55 15.66 10.30
N PRO A 162 22.13 14.41 10.52
CA PRO A 162 21.83 13.94 11.86
C PRO A 162 23.06 13.97 12.77
N LYS A 163 22.95 14.67 13.89
CA LYS A 163 23.94 14.62 14.99
C LYS A 163 23.60 13.53 15.99
N TYR A 164 22.32 13.36 16.30
CA TYR A 164 21.83 12.34 17.22
C TYR A 164 20.55 11.74 16.66
N VAL A 165 20.39 10.43 16.83
CA VAL A 165 19.18 9.70 16.42
C VAL A 165 18.66 8.92 17.62
N PHE A 166 17.40 9.12 17.97
CA PHE A 166 16.71 8.47 19.06
C PHE A 166 15.64 7.55 18.49
N ALA A 167 15.84 6.23 18.56
CA ALA A 167 14.82 5.28 18.17
C ALA A 167 13.77 5.13 19.28
N VAL A 168 12.50 5.16 18.91
CA VAL A 168 11.39 4.89 19.83
C VAL A 168 11.32 3.38 20.05
N SER A 169 11.37 2.95 21.31
CA SER A 169 11.43 1.53 21.67
C SER A 169 10.12 0.78 21.43
N TYR A 170 8.97 1.46 21.46
CA TYR A 170 7.65 0.87 21.23
C TYR A 170 6.83 1.79 20.34
N THR A 171 6.37 1.24 19.22
CA THR A 171 5.39 1.90 18.36
C THR A 171 4.23 0.94 18.20
N HIS A 172 3.11 1.20 18.87
CA HIS A 172 1.85 0.57 18.56
C HIS A 172 1.20 1.41 17.48
N LEU A 173 1.19 0.89 16.25
CA LEU A 173 0.43 1.45 15.15
C LEU A 173 -0.91 0.71 15.15
N THR A 174 -1.94 1.39 15.58
CA THR A 174 -3.34 0.89 15.51
C THR A 174 -3.92 1.16 14.14
#